data_007ed0b472e7ae0ee5c40dd128bd66d2
#
_entry.id   007ed0b472e7ae0ee5c40dd128bd66d2
#
_cell.length_a   1.000
_cell.length_b   1.000
_cell.length_c   1.000
_cell.angle_alpha   90.00
_cell.angle_beta   90.00
_cell.angle_gamma   90.00
#
_symmetry.space_group_name_H-M   'P 1'
#
loop_
_entity.id
_entity.type
_entity.pdbx_description
1 polymer ?
#
loop_
_entity_poly.entity_id
_entity_poly.type
_entity_poly.pdbx_seq_one_letter_code
_entity_poly.pdbx_strand_id
1 'polypeptide(L)'
;MTAVLTLASIGDLGKVAPLVAAFHAEEALTTSEPQRIAAVTHLLEGTPLDALYLIGPRVTPIGYVVVSHGFSIEFGGPDAFIDKIYICTPVRGKGIGVENLLQICKILKAGGPKAVHLEVDQTNTVAQRLYSRGGFDLRSNYNLMSKELR
;
A
#
# COMPACT_ATOMS: atom_id res chain seq x y z
N MET A 1 -13.93 3.68 14.17
CA MET A 1 -13.72 4.94 13.44
C MET A 1 -13.05 4.64 12.11
N THR A 2 -13.66 5.08 11.02
CA THR A 2 -13.15 4.86 9.68
C THR A 2 -12.23 6.02 9.28
N ALA A 3 -10.98 5.72 8.97
CA ALA A 3 -10.05 6.73 8.49
C ALA A 3 -10.31 7.03 7.01
N VAL A 4 -10.29 8.31 6.65
CA VAL A 4 -10.53 8.77 5.29
C VAL A 4 -9.34 8.40 4.40
N LEU A 5 -9.61 8.00 3.16
CA LEU A 5 -8.60 7.80 2.12
C LEU A 5 -8.64 8.95 1.13
N THR A 6 -7.49 9.54 0.86
CA THR A 6 -7.37 10.67 -0.06
C THR A 6 -6.26 10.38 -1.06
N LEU A 7 -6.57 10.51 -2.36
CA LEU A 7 -5.55 10.36 -3.39
C LEU A 7 -4.52 11.48 -3.24
N ALA A 8 -3.25 11.11 -3.08
CA ALA A 8 -2.16 12.06 -2.93
C ALA A 8 -1.73 12.65 -4.27
N SER A 9 -1.25 13.88 -4.24
CA SER A 9 -0.69 14.57 -5.39
C SER A 9 0.69 15.14 -5.03
N ILE A 10 1.37 15.75 -6.00
CA ILE A 10 2.72 16.28 -5.77
C ILE A 10 2.75 17.34 -4.65
N GLY A 11 1.66 18.04 -4.42
CA GLY A 11 1.55 18.99 -3.31
C GLY A 11 1.62 18.33 -1.93
N ASP A 12 1.45 17.03 -1.85
CA ASP A 12 1.50 16.25 -0.61
C ASP A 12 2.88 15.67 -0.31
N LEU A 13 3.89 15.93 -1.16
CA LEU A 13 5.24 15.35 -1.00
C LEU A 13 5.79 15.54 0.42
N GLY A 14 5.64 16.73 0.97
CA GLY A 14 6.12 17.04 2.32
C GLY A 14 5.46 16.24 3.44
N LYS A 15 4.28 15.70 3.18
CA LYS A 15 3.55 14.82 4.14
C LYS A 15 3.87 13.35 3.92
N VAL A 16 4.04 12.95 2.66
CA VAL A 16 4.32 11.56 2.29
C VAL A 16 5.75 11.15 2.63
N ALA A 17 6.73 12.00 2.31
CA ALA A 17 8.15 11.67 2.48
C ALA A 17 8.51 11.23 3.90
N PRO A 18 8.07 11.93 4.98
CA PRO A 18 8.36 11.46 6.34
C PRO A 18 7.72 10.10 6.67
N LEU A 19 6.54 9.83 6.15
CA LEU A 19 5.87 8.55 6.37
C LEU A 19 6.62 7.40 5.70
N VAL A 20 7.11 7.62 4.49
CA VAL A 20 7.92 6.63 3.77
C VAL A 20 9.24 6.39 4.49
N ALA A 21 9.89 7.46 4.96
CA ALA A 21 11.13 7.36 5.72
C ALA A 21 10.92 6.53 7.00
N ALA A 22 9.84 6.77 7.73
CA ALA A 22 9.50 6.04 8.95
C ALA A 22 9.26 4.55 8.66
N PHE A 23 8.55 4.24 7.59
CA PHE A 23 8.30 2.85 7.18
C PHE A 23 9.59 2.13 6.81
N HIS A 24 10.45 2.76 6.00
CA HIS A 24 11.72 2.17 5.59
C HIS A 24 12.65 1.94 6.78
N ALA A 25 12.67 2.86 7.74
CA ALA A 25 13.45 2.68 8.97
C ALA A 25 12.92 1.50 9.79
N GLU A 26 11.61 1.37 9.92
CA GLU A 26 10.97 0.27 10.65
C GLU A 26 11.27 -1.09 10.01
N GLU A 27 11.28 -1.15 8.68
CA GLU A 27 11.56 -2.37 7.93
C GLU A 27 13.08 -2.60 7.70
N ALA A 28 13.92 -1.75 8.27
CA ALA A 28 15.37 -1.82 8.11
C ALA A 28 15.83 -1.79 6.64
N LEU A 29 15.12 -1.04 5.79
CA LEU A 29 15.50 -0.87 4.40
C LEU A 29 16.63 0.16 4.29
N THR A 30 17.56 -0.10 3.38
CA THR A 30 18.79 0.72 3.25
C THR A 30 18.68 1.80 2.17
N THR A 31 17.47 2.25 1.87
CA THR A 31 17.26 3.33 0.90
C THR A 31 17.76 4.66 1.45
N SER A 32 18.38 5.44 0.59
CA SER A 32 18.82 6.80 0.94
C SER A 32 17.64 7.78 0.83
N GLU A 33 17.77 8.92 1.50
CA GLU A 33 16.74 9.97 1.39
C GLU A 33 16.56 10.44 -0.07
N PRO A 34 17.65 10.72 -0.84
CA PRO A 34 17.46 11.10 -2.24
C PRO A 34 16.72 10.05 -3.07
N GLN A 35 16.98 8.77 -2.85
CA GLN A 35 16.27 7.69 -3.55
C GLN A 35 14.77 7.70 -3.20
N ARG A 36 14.44 7.83 -1.91
CA ARG A 36 13.05 7.87 -1.46
C ARG A 36 12.32 9.06 -2.04
N ILE A 37 12.92 10.24 -1.97
CA ILE A 37 12.32 11.48 -2.49
C ILE A 37 12.09 11.37 -4.00
N ALA A 38 13.07 10.85 -4.74
CA ALA A 38 12.92 10.69 -6.20
C ALA A 38 11.78 9.74 -6.55
N ALA A 39 11.69 8.60 -5.87
CA ALA A 39 10.66 7.62 -6.13
C ALA A 39 9.26 8.15 -5.77
N VAL A 40 9.11 8.79 -4.60
CA VAL A 40 7.84 9.36 -4.17
C VAL A 40 7.42 10.50 -5.09
N THR A 41 8.35 11.36 -5.49
CA THR A 41 8.06 12.46 -6.43
C THR A 41 7.50 11.91 -7.74
N HIS A 42 8.16 10.90 -8.31
CA HIS A 42 7.71 10.27 -9.54
C HIS A 42 6.29 9.71 -9.40
N LEU A 43 6.01 9.04 -8.30
CA LEU A 43 4.70 8.48 -8.02
C LEU A 43 3.63 9.57 -7.88
N LEU A 44 3.94 10.65 -7.16
CA LEU A 44 2.98 11.74 -6.89
C LEU A 44 2.75 12.67 -8.08
N GLU A 45 3.68 12.72 -9.03
CA GLU A 45 3.49 13.46 -10.28
C GLU A 45 2.42 12.82 -11.16
N GLY A 46 2.09 11.57 -10.88
CA GLY A 46 1.04 10.84 -11.55
C GLY A 46 1.58 9.84 -12.56
N THR A 47 1.10 8.62 -12.44
CA THR A 47 1.36 7.55 -13.40
C THR A 47 0.07 6.79 -13.57
N PRO A 48 -0.27 6.33 -14.80
CA PRO A 48 -1.51 5.60 -15.03
C PRO A 48 -1.56 4.23 -14.35
N LEU A 49 -0.39 3.74 -13.89
CA LEU A 49 -0.28 2.38 -13.33
C LEU A 49 -0.30 2.34 -11.81
N ASP A 50 -0.02 3.47 -11.14
CA ASP A 50 0.19 3.48 -9.70
C ASP A 50 -0.52 4.65 -9.05
N ALA A 51 -0.88 4.46 -7.77
CA ALA A 51 -1.49 5.53 -6.98
C ALA A 51 -1.06 5.39 -5.52
N LEU A 52 -0.92 6.53 -4.84
CA LEU A 52 -0.69 6.57 -3.40
C LEU A 52 -1.88 7.30 -2.76
N TYR A 53 -2.48 6.65 -1.77
CA TYR A 53 -3.56 7.24 -0.98
C TYR A 53 -3.04 7.56 0.42
N LEU A 54 -3.36 8.77 0.89
CA LEU A 54 -3.13 9.14 2.29
C LEU A 54 -4.23 8.57 3.15
N ILE A 55 -3.87 8.09 4.32
CA ILE A 55 -4.80 7.55 5.31
C ILE A 55 -4.98 8.58 6.42
N GLY A 56 -6.23 8.91 6.73
CA GLY A 56 -6.57 9.87 7.77
C GLY A 56 -6.71 11.29 7.24
N PRO A 57 -6.66 12.31 8.13
CA PRO A 57 -6.81 13.69 7.72
C PRO A 57 -5.70 14.11 6.75
N ARG A 58 -6.08 14.79 5.66
CA ARG A 58 -5.10 15.22 4.65
C ARG A 58 -4.02 16.14 5.23
N VAL A 59 -4.37 16.95 6.21
CA VAL A 59 -3.43 17.89 6.86
C VAL A 59 -2.39 17.14 7.69
N THR A 60 -2.81 16.10 8.40
CA THR A 60 -1.94 15.28 9.25
C THR A 60 -2.23 13.81 9.02
N PRO A 61 -1.80 13.25 7.89
CA PRO A 61 -2.10 11.85 7.59
C PRO A 61 -1.40 10.91 8.59
N ILE A 62 -2.06 9.81 8.89
CA ILE A 62 -1.55 8.80 9.84
C ILE A 62 -0.93 7.61 9.13
N GLY A 63 -0.94 7.60 7.81
CA GLY A 63 -0.36 6.52 7.04
C GLY A 63 -0.58 6.72 5.55
N TYR A 64 -0.19 5.71 4.78
CA TYR A 64 -0.39 5.72 3.33
C TYR A 64 -0.53 4.30 2.81
N VAL A 65 -1.10 4.18 1.61
CA VAL A 65 -1.18 2.93 0.88
C VAL A 65 -0.82 3.18 -0.58
N VAL A 66 0.04 2.32 -1.13
CA VAL A 66 0.45 2.36 -2.54
C VAL A 66 -0.20 1.20 -3.27
N VAL A 67 -0.86 1.51 -4.38
CA VAL A 67 -1.54 0.53 -5.22
C VAL A 67 -0.94 0.58 -6.61
N SER A 68 -0.52 -0.58 -7.13
CA SER A 68 -0.04 -0.73 -8.51
C SER A 68 -1.08 -1.50 -9.31
N HIS A 69 -1.22 -1.18 -10.59
CA HIS A 69 -2.17 -1.85 -11.47
C HIS A 69 -1.44 -2.71 -12.51
N GLY A 70 -2.01 -3.85 -12.81
CA GLY A 70 -1.48 -4.80 -13.78
C GLY A 70 -2.59 -5.54 -14.49
N PHE A 71 -2.26 -6.70 -15.02
CA PHE A 71 -3.21 -7.54 -15.73
C PHE A 71 -2.96 -9.00 -15.39
N SER A 72 -4.03 -9.75 -15.12
CA SER A 72 -3.95 -11.17 -14.81
C SER A 72 -4.91 -11.94 -15.69
N ILE A 73 -4.35 -12.80 -16.54
CA ILE A 73 -5.17 -13.70 -17.35
C ILE A 73 -5.87 -14.71 -16.44
N GLU A 74 -5.19 -15.18 -15.40
CA GLU A 74 -5.75 -16.12 -14.43
C GLU A 74 -7.04 -15.59 -13.80
N PHE A 75 -7.06 -14.31 -13.42
CA PHE A 75 -8.23 -13.70 -12.78
C PHE A 75 -9.16 -13.01 -13.79
N GLY A 76 -8.81 -13.04 -15.07
CA GLY A 76 -9.72 -12.61 -16.14
C GLY A 76 -9.69 -11.15 -16.51
N GLY A 77 -8.64 -10.40 -16.16
CA GLY A 77 -8.56 -9.00 -16.54
C GLY A 77 -7.59 -8.17 -15.73
N PRO A 78 -7.79 -6.85 -15.68
CA PRO A 78 -6.97 -5.97 -14.86
C PRO A 78 -6.95 -6.43 -13.41
N ASP A 79 -5.80 -6.32 -12.76
CA ASP A 79 -5.67 -6.58 -11.34
C ASP A 79 -4.95 -5.43 -10.65
N ALA A 80 -4.88 -5.47 -9.33
CA ALA A 80 -4.19 -4.48 -8.55
C ALA A 80 -3.33 -5.17 -7.49
N PHE A 81 -2.25 -4.52 -7.11
CA PHE A 81 -1.34 -4.99 -6.09
C PHE A 81 -1.21 -3.90 -5.03
N ILE A 82 -1.52 -4.23 -3.78
CA ILE A 82 -1.27 -3.33 -2.65
C ILE A 82 0.20 -3.52 -2.31
N ASP A 83 1.02 -2.61 -2.84
CA ASP A 83 2.47 -2.69 -2.70
C ASP A 83 2.91 -2.42 -1.26
N LYS A 84 2.38 -1.35 -0.67
CA LYS A 84 2.68 -0.99 0.72
C LYS A 84 1.44 -0.44 1.39
N ILE A 85 1.28 -0.79 2.67
CA ILE A 85 0.32 -0.15 3.57
C ILE A 85 1.06 0.16 4.87
N TYR A 86 1.07 1.42 5.28
CA TYR A 86 1.76 1.87 6.47
C TYR A 86 0.83 2.71 7.33
N ILE A 87 0.81 2.42 8.61
CA ILE A 87 0.10 3.19 9.62
C ILE A 87 1.10 3.51 10.72
N CYS A 88 1.19 4.77 11.11
CA CYS A 88 2.15 5.19 12.11
C CYS A 88 1.85 4.52 13.47
N THR A 89 2.91 4.24 14.21
CA THR A 89 2.87 3.42 15.43
C THR A 89 1.82 3.87 16.47
N PRO A 90 1.69 5.18 16.78
CA PRO A 90 0.76 5.61 17.83
C PRO A 90 -0.71 5.27 17.60
N VAL A 91 -1.12 5.03 16.36
CA VAL A 91 -2.52 4.76 16.02
C VAL A 91 -2.78 3.32 15.60
N ARG A 92 -1.81 2.44 15.76
CA ARG A 92 -1.97 1.00 15.47
C ARG A 92 -2.84 0.31 16.52
N GLY A 93 -3.40 -0.84 16.14
CA GLY A 93 -4.21 -1.65 17.04
C GLY A 93 -5.64 -1.19 17.21
N LYS A 94 -6.09 -0.24 16.40
CA LYS A 94 -7.45 0.32 16.45
C LYS A 94 -8.34 -0.11 15.27
N GLY A 95 -7.91 -1.12 14.51
CA GLY A 95 -8.67 -1.63 13.37
C GLY A 95 -8.57 -0.77 12.10
N ILE A 96 -7.76 0.27 12.09
CA ILE A 96 -7.63 1.20 10.96
C ILE A 96 -7.11 0.49 9.72
N GLY A 97 -6.11 -0.38 9.87
CA GLY A 97 -5.52 -1.11 8.75
C GLY A 97 -6.55 -1.98 8.02
N VAL A 98 -7.39 -2.70 8.75
CA VAL A 98 -8.44 -3.55 8.16
C VAL A 98 -9.49 -2.71 7.46
N GLU A 99 -9.94 -1.63 8.10
CA GLU A 99 -10.95 -0.74 7.53
C GLU A 99 -10.45 -0.12 6.21
N ASN A 100 -9.21 0.34 6.19
CA ASN A 100 -8.62 0.92 4.99
C ASN A 100 -8.41 -0.11 3.90
N LEU A 101 -8.02 -1.32 4.26
CA LEU A 101 -7.91 -2.42 3.31
C LEU A 101 -9.25 -2.69 2.63
N LEU A 102 -10.33 -2.75 3.40
CA LEU A 102 -11.66 -2.96 2.87
C LEU A 102 -12.13 -1.78 1.99
N GLN A 103 -11.81 -0.55 2.38
CA GLN A 103 -12.11 0.64 1.57
C GLN A 103 -11.38 0.62 0.23
N ILE A 104 -10.09 0.28 0.24
CA ILE A 104 -9.30 0.15 -0.99
C ILE A 104 -9.90 -0.91 -1.91
N CYS A 105 -10.29 -2.05 -1.36
CA CYS A 105 -10.92 -3.11 -2.16
C CYS A 105 -12.21 -2.63 -2.82
N LYS A 106 -13.03 -1.84 -2.12
CA LYS A 106 -14.26 -1.26 -2.69
C LYS A 106 -13.93 -0.29 -3.84
N ILE A 107 -12.96 0.59 -3.64
CA ILE A 107 -12.54 1.55 -4.66
C ILE A 107 -12.03 0.80 -5.89
N LEU A 108 -11.19 -0.20 -5.70
CA LEU A 108 -10.63 -0.99 -6.79
C LEU A 108 -11.70 -1.77 -7.53
N LYS A 109 -12.63 -2.39 -6.82
CA LYS A 109 -13.72 -3.13 -7.44
C LYS A 109 -14.56 -2.24 -8.35
N ALA A 110 -14.85 -1.02 -7.92
CA ALA A 110 -15.60 -0.06 -8.72
C ALA A 110 -14.82 0.42 -9.94
N GLY A 111 -13.48 0.41 -9.88
CA GLY A 111 -12.61 0.87 -10.97
C GLY A 111 -12.27 -0.17 -12.02
N GLY A 112 -12.70 -1.42 -11.86
CA GLY A 112 -12.54 -2.48 -12.85
C GLY A 112 -11.63 -3.66 -12.53
N PRO A 113 -10.64 -3.56 -11.61
CA PRO A 113 -9.81 -4.71 -11.28
C PRO A 113 -10.61 -5.94 -10.86
N LYS A 114 -10.17 -7.11 -11.31
CA LYS A 114 -10.83 -8.39 -11.02
C LYS A 114 -10.27 -9.08 -9.79
N ALA A 115 -9.07 -8.68 -9.36
CA ALA A 115 -8.42 -9.23 -8.18
C ALA A 115 -7.51 -8.19 -7.56
N VAL A 116 -7.25 -8.35 -6.27
CA VAL A 116 -6.30 -7.53 -5.51
C VAL A 116 -5.33 -8.47 -4.83
N HIS A 117 -4.05 -8.20 -4.94
CA HIS A 117 -2.99 -8.98 -4.33
C HIS A 117 -2.21 -8.14 -3.32
N LEU A 118 -1.62 -8.79 -2.35
CA LEU A 118 -0.67 -8.17 -1.43
C LEU A 118 0.35 -9.21 -0.99
N GLU A 119 1.46 -8.71 -0.47
CA GLU A 119 2.47 -9.55 0.15
C GLU A 119 2.41 -9.41 1.67
N VAL A 120 2.69 -10.50 2.37
CA VAL A 120 2.75 -10.50 3.82
C VAL A 120 3.94 -11.38 4.24
N ASP A 121 4.68 -10.90 5.25
CA ASP A 121 5.78 -11.67 5.81
C ASP A 121 5.25 -13.00 6.37
N GLN A 122 5.94 -14.10 6.04
CA GLN A 122 5.53 -15.44 6.47
C GLN A 122 5.46 -15.57 7.99
N THR A 123 6.24 -14.79 8.72
CA THR A 123 6.27 -14.82 10.17
C THR A 123 5.23 -13.88 10.81
N ASN A 124 4.63 -12.98 10.02
CA ASN A 124 3.64 -12.04 10.53
C ASN A 124 2.24 -12.65 10.55
N THR A 125 2.00 -13.53 11.53
CA THR A 125 0.73 -14.25 11.65
C THR A 125 -0.43 -13.33 12.00
N VAL A 126 -0.18 -12.23 12.68
CA VAL A 126 -1.22 -11.24 13.02
C VAL A 126 -1.74 -10.59 11.74
N ALA A 127 -0.85 -10.13 10.87
CA ALA A 127 -1.24 -9.53 9.59
C ALA A 127 -1.97 -10.54 8.70
N GLN A 128 -1.49 -11.79 8.64
CA GLN A 128 -2.14 -12.83 7.86
C GLN A 128 -3.59 -13.06 8.28
N ARG A 129 -3.85 -13.08 9.59
CA ARG A 129 -5.22 -13.20 10.11
C ARG A 129 -6.09 -12.01 9.73
N LEU A 130 -5.52 -10.79 9.80
CA LEU A 130 -6.25 -9.59 9.41
C LEU A 130 -6.64 -9.65 7.93
N TYR A 131 -5.71 -10.02 7.07
CA TYR A 131 -5.97 -10.10 5.64
C TYR A 131 -6.97 -11.22 5.31
N SER A 132 -6.89 -12.36 5.99
CA SER A 132 -7.86 -13.44 5.82
C SER A 132 -9.28 -13.00 6.18
N ARG A 133 -9.44 -12.21 7.23
CA ARG A 133 -10.75 -11.64 7.58
C ARG A 133 -11.27 -10.69 6.49
N GLY A 134 -10.37 -10.03 5.78
CA GLY A 134 -10.71 -9.16 4.66
C GLY A 134 -11.00 -9.91 3.35
N GLY A 135 -10.94 -11.25 3.38
CA GLY A 135 -11.25 -12.07 2.21
C GLY A 135 -10.03 -12.45 1.36
N PHE A 136 -8.82 -12.20 1.85
CA PHE A 136 -7.60 -12.59 1.15
C PHE A 136 -7.26 -14.04 1.48
N ASP A 137 -6.95 -14.82 0.43
CA ASP A 137 -6.52 -16.21 0.57
C ASP A 137 -5.00 -16.29 0.43
N LEU A 138 -4.35 -16.97 1.37
CA LEU A 138 -2.90 -17.17 1.31
C LEU A 138 -2.57 -18.18 0.20
N ARG A 139 -1.72 -17.75 -0.73
CA ARG A 139 -1.27 -18.59 -1.86
C ARG A 139 0.12 -19.16 -1.54
N SER A 140 0.16 -20.13 -0.65
CA SER A 140 1.40 -20.67 -0.06
C SER A 140 2.27 -21.46 -1.03
N ASN A 141 1.75 -21.83 -2.20
CA ASN A 141 2.51 -22.53 -3.24
C ASN A 141 3.36 -21.62 -4.13
N TYR A 142 3.34 -20.31 -3.87
CA TYR A 142 4.14 -19.34 -4.62
C TYR A 142 5.12 -18.64 -3.71
N ASN A 143 6.27 -18.26 -4.25
CA ASN A 143 7.28 -17.46 -3.57
C ASN A 143 7.60 -16.22 -4.42
N LEU A 144 7.87 -15.11 -3.77
CA LEU A 144 8.38 -13.93 -4.44
C LEU A 144 9.88 -14.09 -4.68
N MET A 145 10.32 -13.77 -5.91
CA MET A 145 11.74 -13.69 -6.24
C MET A 145 11.98 -12.32 -6.88
N SER A 146 13.01 -11.64 -6.46
CA SER A 146 13.31 -10.29 -6.95
C SER A 146 14.71 -10.21 -7.53
N LYS A 147 14.85 -9.46 -8.62
CA LYS A 147 16.14 -9.13 -9.22
C LYS A 147 16.18 -7.62 -9.45
N GLU A 148 17.17 -6.98 -8.90
CA GLU A 148 17.37 -5.54 -9.12
C GLU A 148 17.92 -5.31 -10.51
N LEU A 149 17.33 -4.32 -11.21
CA LEU A 149 17.74 -3.96 -12.57
C LEU A 149 18.36 -2.56 -12.58
N ARG A 150 19.67 -2.53 -12.37
CA ARG A 150 20.45 -1.28 -12.38
C ARG A 150 21.72 -1.45 -13.16
#